data_feb6d33da24a1819e28ec9987e13546b
#
_entry.id   feb6d33da24a1819e28ec9987e13546b
#
_cell.length_a   1.000
_cell.length_b   1.000
_cell.length_c   1.000
_cell.angle_alpha   90.00
_cell.angle_beta   90.00
_cell.angle_gamma   90.00
#
_symmetry.space_group_name_H-M   'P 1'
#
loop_
_entity.id
_entity.type
_entity.pdbx_description
1 polymer ?
#
loop_
_entity_poly.entity_id
_entity_poly.type
_entity_poly.pdbx_seq_one_letter_code
_entity_poly.pdbx_strand_id
1 'polypeptide(L)'
;MKTKFRTHTCGELNINNVGETVTLCGWVQSVRRLGHVTFVDLRDRYGITQIRFLVPTKKEELSEEHQIFTRESVISAKGIVIERESKNNRIPTGDIEIQSTGGNILNKAITPPFTIEDETDGGDELRMKYRYLDLRRNPVRKNLELRHRLAIETRNYLDKQNFLEVETPVLIKSTPEGARDFVVPSRVHDGQFYALPQSPQTFKQLLMVSGFDRYYQIVKCFRDEDLRADRQPEFTQIDCEMSFVEQEDILQMFEGLVKHLFKAVKGIDIPALPHMTYADAMKYYGNDKPDTRFEMKFVELNDVVKGKAFKVFDDAELVVGICAKGAAEYTRKQLDELTDFVKRPQIGATGLIYARHNADGTIKSSVDKFYNEEDLKKWGAACNSQPGDLILVLAGAADKTRKALSELRLEMGARLGLRDKNKFSCLWVIDFPLLEWNDGDPNLLASLAGRWHAKHHPFTSPKPEDIKLLDSSPGEVRANAYDMVINGVEIGGGSIRIHNKDLQAKMFEILGFTKEDAQNQFGFLMNAFEFGAPPHGGLAFGFDRLCSLFGGSDSIRDFIAFPKNNAGRDVMIDSPSAISDEQLNELHILVKETKK
;
A
#
# COMPACT_ATOMS: atom_id res chain seq x y z
N MET A 1 -17.71 -27.24 11.60
CA MET A 1 -19.12 -26.78 11.50
C MET A 1 -19.91 -27.80 10.67
N LYS A 2 -20.81 -28.57 11.28
CA LYS A 2 -21.65 -29.57 10.59
C LYS A 2 -22.72 -28.88 9.77
N THR A 3 -22.90 -29.34 8.52
CA THR A 3 -23.96 -28.90 7.61
C THR A 3 -24.63 -30.11 6.98
N LYS A 4 -25.69 -29.91 6.19
CA LYS A 4 -26.33 -30.98 5.43
C LYS A 4 -25.33 -31.71 4.50
N PHE A 5 -24.31 -31.00 3.99
CA PHE A 5 -23.37 -31.55 3.00
C PHE A 5 -22.11 -32.14 3.61
N ARG A 6 -21.66 -31.66 4.77
CA ARG A 6 -20.41 -32.12 5.40
C ARG A 6 -20.50 -32.20 6.91
N THR A 7 -19.81 -33.18 7.50
CA THR A 7 -19.64 -33.31 8.94
C THR A 7 -18.40 -32.56 9.43
N HIS A 8 -17.31 -32.53 8.66
CA HIS A 8 -16.02 -31.94 8.98
C HIS A 8 -15.48 -31.18 7.76
N THR A 9 -14.50 -30.31 8.00
CA THR A 9 -13.69 -29.66 6.97
C THR A 9 -12.52 -30.54 6.56
N CYS A 10 -11.86 -30.21 5.44
CA CYS A 10 -10.71 -30.98 4.94
C CYS A 10 -9.41 -30.72 5.74
N GLY A 11 -9.42 -29.90 6.78
CA GLY A 11 -8.23 -29.54 7.56
C GLY A 11 -8.32 -29.88 9.05
N GLU A 12 -9.48 -30.34 9.56
CA GLU A 12 -9.66 -30.48 11.02
C GLU A 12 -9.47 -31.91 11.56
N LEU A 13 -9.47 -32.92 10.68
CA LEU A 13 -9.31 -34.31 11.08
C LEU A 13 -7.85 -34.66 11.40
N ASN A 14 -7.67 -35.53 12.38
CA ASN A 14 -6.37 -36.01 12.85
C ASN A 14 -6.47 -37.46 13.33
N ILE A 15 -5.38 -38.00 13.89
CA ILE A 15 -5.29 -39.39 14.33
C ILE A 15 -6.35 -39.78 15.38
N ASN A 16 -6.83 -38.84 16.18
CA ASN A 16 -7.85 -39.10 17.20
C ASN A 16 -9.26 -39.37 16.60
N ASN A 17 -9.44 -39.06 15.31
CA ASN A 17 -10.70 -39.29 14.61
C ASN A 17 -10.75 -40.66 13.93
N VAL A 18 -9.72 -41.51 14.05
CA VAL A 18 -9.69 -42.84 13.43
C VAL A 18 -10.86 -43.68 13.94
N GLY A 19 -11.59 -44.31 12.97
CA GLY A 19 -12.81 -45.07 13.21
C GLY A 19 -14.12 -44.26 13.06
N GLU A 20 -14.04 -42.94 13.02
CA GLU A 20 -15.22 -42.09 12.81
C GLU A 20 -15.71 -42.14 11.36
N THR A 21 -17.04 -42.16 11.20
CA THR A 21 -17.67 -41.97 9.88
C THR A 21 -17.88 -40.49 9.61
N VAL A 22 -17.26 -39.99 8.55
CA VAL A 22 -17.28 -38.56 8.17
C VAL A 22 -17.78 -38.36 6.75
N THR A 23 -18.23 -37.14 6.47
CA THR A 23 -18.52 -36.67 5.11
C THR A 23 -17.75 -35.35 4.91
N LEU A 24 -16.90 -35.34 3.88
CA LEU A 24 -16.13 -34.13 3.48
C LEU A 24 -16.67 -33.64 2.14
N CYS A 25 -16.60 -32.31 1.94
CA CYS A 25 -16.90 -31.67 0.67
C CYS A 25 -15.78 -30.69 0.31
N GLY A 26 -15.40 -30.67 -0.96
CA GLY A 26 -14.34 -29.78 -1.43
C GLY A 26 -14.07 -29.93 -2.92
N TRP A 27 -12.99 -29.32 -3.35
CA TRP A 27 -12.46 -29.40 -4.71
C TRP A 27 -11.41 -30.49 -4.81
N VAL A 28 -11.45 -31.28 -5.88
CA VAL A 28 -10.44 -32.28 -6.21
C VAL A 28 -9.16 -31.59 -6.63
N GLN A 29 -8.13 -31.60 -5.78
CA GLN A 29 -6.84 -31.02 -6.11
C GLN A 29 -5.99 -31.95 -6.97
N SER A 30 -5.90 -33.23 -6.61
CA SER A 30 -5.16 -34.22 -7.37
C SER A 30 -5.86 -35.57 -7.37
N VAL A 31 -5.61 -36.36 -8.42
CA VAL A 31 -6.09 -37.72 -8.55
C VAL A 31 -4.93 -38.63 -8.91
N ARG A 32 -4.70 -39.68 -8.14
CA ARG A 32 -3.69 -40.69 -8.39
C ARG A 32 -4.36 -42.06 -8.44
N ARG A 33 -4.15 -42.79 -9.53
CA ARG A 33 -4.72 -44.14 -9.74
C ARG A 33 -3.60 -45.16 -9.63
N LEU A 34 -3.72 -46.07 -8.68
CA LEU A 34 -2.75 -47.15 -8.42
C LEU A 34 -3.50 -48.48 -8.35
N GLY A 35 -3.53 -49.20 -9.46
CA GLY A 35 -4.26 -50.47 -9.57
C GLY A 35 -5.74 -50.29 -9.28
N HIS A 36 -6.21 -50.91 -8.18
CA HIS A 36 -7.62 -50.92 -7.76
C HIS A 36 -7.95 -49.78 -6.78
N VAL A 37 -7.02 -48.83 -6.56
CA VAL A 37 -7.21 -47.74 -5.63
C VAL A 37 -7.07 -46.42 -6.36
N THR A 38 -8.00 -45.51 -6.16
CA THR A 38 -7.90 -44.11 -6.57
C THR A 38 -7.77 -43.26 -5.34
N PHE A 39 -6.66 -42.54 -5.26
CA PHE A 39 -6.43 -41.52 -4.23
C PHE A 39 -6.83 -40.17 -4.78
N VAL A 40 -7.64 -39.43 -4.02
CA VAL A 40 -8.10 -38.09 -4.32
C VAL A 40 -7.66 -37.18 -3.17
N ASP A 41 -6.86 -36.16 -3.45
CA ASP A 41 -6.61 -35.10 -2.49
C ASP A 41 -7.76 -34.10 -2.59
N LEU A 42 -8.61 -34.07 -1.57
CA LEU A 42 -9.78 -33.20 -1.49
C LEU A 42 -9.41 -31.96 -0.68
N ARG A 43 -9.63 -30.78 -1.27
CA ARG A 43 -9.26 -29.48 -0.70
C ARG A 43 -10.48 -28.63 -0.42
N ASP A 44 -10.50 -27.98 0.74
CA ASP A 44 -11.36 -26.85 1.02
C ASP A 44 -10.54 -25.64 1.54
N ARG A 45 -11.19 -24.62 2.08
CA ARG A 45 -10.51 -23.45 2.67
C ARG A 45 -9.58 -23.84 3.83
N TYR A 46 -9.89 -24.89 4.56
CA TYR A 46 -9.25 -25.21 5.84
C TYR A 46 -8.07 -26.17 5.67
N GLY A 47 -8.01 -26.92 4.58
CA GLY A 47 -6.92 -27.85 4.32
C GLY A 47 -7.19 -28.85 3.21
N ILE A 48 -6.41 -29.93 3.25
CA ILE A 48 -6.44 -31.01 2.28
C ILE A 48 -6.52 -32.32 3.04
N THR A 49 -7.42 -33.22 2.64
CA THR A 49 -7.51 -34.59 3.15
C THR A 49 -7.47 -35.58 2.01
N GLN A 50 -6.67 -36.63 2.11
CA GLN A 50 -6.65 -37.73 1.14
C GLN A 50 -7.88 -38.62 1.32
N ILE A 51 -8.55 -38.89 0.21
CA ILE A 51 -9.66 -39.85 0.14
C ILE A 51 -9.19 -41.04 -0.67
N ARG A 52 -9.40 -42.25 -0.16
CA ARG A 52 -9.09 -43.52 -0.80
C ARG A 52 -10.37 -44.15 -1.31
N PHE A 53 -10.54 -44.27 -2.63
CA PHE A 53 -11.63 -44.96 -3.28
C PHE A 53 -11.15 -46.33 -3.74
N LEU A 54 -11.91 -47.39 -3.42
CA LEU A 54 -11.70 -48.72 -4.00
C LEU A 54 -12.45 -48.79 -5.32
N VAL A 55 -11.74 -49.08 -6.40
CA VAL A 55 -12.30 -49.18 -7.74
C VAL A 55 -12.57 -50.65 -8.05
N PRO A 56 -13.78 -51.06 -8.47
CA PRO A 56 -14.07 -52.41 -8.88
C PRO A 56 -13.11 -52.89 -9.99
N THR A 57 -12.74 -54.17 -9.93
CA THR A 57 -11.83 -54.79 -10.92
C THR A 57 -12.48 -55.02 -12.27
N LYS A 58 -13.79 -55.16 -12.28
CA LYS A 58 -14.55 -55.40 -13.52
C LYS A 58 -15.08 -54.11 -14.10
N LYS A 59 -14.82 -53.88 -15.38
CA LYS A 59 -15.20 -52.67 -16.11
C LYS A 59 -16.72 -52.43 -16.11
N GLU A 60 -17.50 -53.48 -15.99
CA GLU A 60 -18.97 -53.50 -15.94
C GLU A 60 -19.54 -53.00 -14.60
N GLU A 61 -18.73 -53.05 -13.55
CA GLU A 61 -19.10 -52.57 -12.19
C GLU A 61 -18.65 -51.12 -11.94
N LEU A 62 -17.98 -50.49 -12.89
CA LEU A 62 -17.57 -49.09 -12.80
C LEU A 62 -18.79 -48.20 -13.01
N SER A 63 -19.35 -47.65 -11.94
CA SER A 63 -20.30 -46.55 -12.06
C SER A 63 -19.64 -45.35 -12.74
N GLU A 64 -20.43 -44.52 -13.40
CA GLU A 64 -19.92 -43.25 -13.99
C GLU A 64 -19.17 -42.39 -12.96
N GLU A 65 -19.51 -42.52 -11.69
CA GLU A 65 -18.88 -41.81 -10.55
C GLU A 65 -17.41 -42.19 -10.34
N HIS A 66 -16.99 -43.42 -10.66
CA HIS A 66 -15.61 -43.88 -10.50
C HIS A 66 -14.68 -43.43 -11.64
N GLN A 67 -15.25 -42.98 -12.76
CA GLN A 67 -14.45 -42.67 -13.96
C GLN A 67 -14.02 -41.20 -14.07
N ILE A 68 -14.62 -40.24 -13.33
CA ILE A 68 -14.51 -38.81 -13.69
C ILE A 68 -14.27 -37.90 -12.50
N PHE A 69 -13.33 -38.24 -11.64
CA PHE A 69 -12.75 -37.20 -10.79
C PHE A 69 -11.74 -36.38 -11.62
N THR A 70 -12.17 -35.22 -12.10
CA THR A 70 -11.29 -34.26 -12.74
C THR A 70 -10.83 -33.23 -11.73
N ARG A 71 -9.63 -32.68 -11.91
CA ARG A 71 -9.14 -31.59 -11.06
C ARG A 71 -10.17 -30.47 -11.00
N GLU A 72 -10.30 -29.86 -9.81
CA GLU A 72 -11.23 -28.77 -9.49
C GLU A 72 -12.72 -29.12 -9.55
N SER A 73 -13.11 -30.39 -9.85
CA SER A 73 -14.50 -30.83 -9.61
C SER A 73 -14.83 -30.74 -8.12
N VAL A 74 -16.07 -30.38 -7.83
CA VAL A 74 -16.57 -30.32 -6.45
C VAL A 74 -17.23 -31.68 -6.14
N ILE A 75 -16.75 -32.32 -5.08
CA ILE A 75 -17.28 -33.63 -4.66
C ILE A 75 -17.68 -33.65 -3.18
N SER A 76 -18.57 -34.54 -2.84
CA SER A 76 -18.83 -35.00 -1.47
C SER A 76 -18.32 -36.44 -1.36
N ALA A 77 -17.50 -36.71 -0.34
CA ALA A 77 -16.98 -38.05 -0.06
C ALA A 77 -17.35 -38.45 1.37
N LYS A 78 -18.05 -39.59 1.50
CA LYS A 78 -18.40 -40.21 2.79
C LYS A 78 -17.47 -41.40 3.01
N GLY A 79 -16.98 -41.56 4.23
CA GLY A 79 -16.11 -42.68 4.54
C GLY A 79 -15.70 -42.74 5.99
N ILE A 80 -14.85 -43.73 6.31
CA ILE A 80 -14.28 -43.95 7.64
C ILE A 80 -12.88 -43.36 7.68
N VAL A 81 -12.55 -42.63 8.74
CA VAL A 81 -11.22 -42.16 8.99
C VAL A 81 -10.31 -43.31 9.35
N ILE A 82 -9.23 -43.50 8.62
CA ILE A 82 -8.23 -44.53 8.89
C ILE A 82 -6.85 -43.93 9.00
N GLU A 83 -5.94 -44.58 9.74
CA GLU A 83 -4.54 -44.20 9.79
C GLU A 83 -3.90 -44.47 8.42
N ARG A 84 -3.10 -43.55 7.95
CA ARG A 84 -2.43 -43.58 6.66
C ARG A 84 -1.18 -44.47 6.72
N GLU A 85 -1.05 -45.41 5.79
CA GLU A 85 0.14 -46.27 5.70
C GLU A 85 1.41 -45.45 5.39
N SER A 86 1.31 -44.49 4.49
CA SER A 86 2.41 -43.59 4.13
C SER A 86 2.07 -42.17 4.58
N LYS A 87 2.59 -41.77 5.74
CA LYS A 87 2.33 -40.47 6.37
C LYS A 87 2.91 -39.31 5.53
N ASN A 88 2.20 -38.18 5.52
CA ASN A 88 2.61 -36.98 4.81
C ASN A 88 2.73 -35.79 5.75
N ASN A 89 3.92 -35.51 6.24
CA ASN A 89 4.20 -34.42 7.19
C ASN A 89 4.04 -33.00 6.59
N ARG A 90 3.70 -32.88 5.31
CA ARG A 90 3.52 -31.56 4.65
C ARG A 90 2.11 -31.00 4.84
N ILE A 91 1.17 -31.79 5.30
CA ILE A 91 -0.22 -31.37 5.53
C ILE A 91 -0.66 -31.78 6.94
N PRO A 92 -1.49 -30.96 7.62
CA PRO A 92 -1.93 -31.26 9.00
C PRO A 92 -2.69 -32.58 9.16
N THR A 93 -3.41 -33.02 8.11
CA THR A 93 -4.18 -34.27 8.07
C THR A 93 -3.37 -35.45 7.53
N GLY A 94 -2.04 -35.32 7.42
CA GLY A 94 -1.19 -36.28 6.74
C GLY A 94 -0.99 -37.62 7.42
N ASP A 95 -1.42 -37.77 8.67
CA ASP A 95 -1.43 -39.03 9.41
C ASP A 95 -2.65 -39.91 9.13
N ILE A 96 -3.68 -39.34 8.50
CA ILE A 96 -4.95 -40.02 8.24
C ILE A 96 -5.35 -39.95 6.77
N GLU A 97 -6.21 -40.86 6.36
CA GLU A 97 -6.95 -40.78 5.10
C GLU A 97 -8.38 -41.25 5.32
N ILE A 98 -9.27 -40.95 4.37
CA ILE A 98 -10.66 -41.41 4.44
C ILE A 98 -10.82 -42.62 3.52
N GLN A 99 -11.12 -43.79 4.07
CA GLN A 99 -11.58 -44.94 3.31
C GLN A 99 -13.01 -44.65 2.86
N SER A 100 -13.19 -44.33 1.59
CA SER A 100 -14.52 -44.00 1.06
C SER A 100 -15.49 -45.17 1.11
N THR A 101 -16.69 -44.89 1.57
CA THR A 101 -17.88 -45.79 1.49
C THR A 101 -18.89 -45.27 0.48
N GLY A 102 -18.64 -44.13 -0.16
CA GLY A 102 -19.48 -43.53 -1.20
C GLY A 102 -19.14 -42.05 -1.38
N GLY A 103 -19.57 -41.50 -2.48
CA GLY A 103 -19.36 -40.08 -2.79
C GLY A 103 -20.20 -39.65 -3.99
N ASN A 104 -20.43 -38.35 -4.09
CA ASN A 104 -21.18 -37.76 -5.19
C ASN A 104 -20.39 -36.60 -5.82
N ILE A 105 -20.43 -36.51 -7.13
CA ILE A 105 -19.98 -35.31 -7.83
C ILE A 105 -21.07 -34.25 -7.69
N LEU A 106 -20.76 -33.18 -6.98
CA LEU A 106 -21.67 -32.05 -6.80
C LEU A 106 -21.63 -31.11 -8.01
N ASN A 107 -20.46 -30.94 -8.60
CA ASN A 107 -20.28 -30.16 -9.82
C ASN A 107 -19.00 -30.57 -10.55
N LYS A 108 -19.10 -30.82 -11.86
CA LYS A 108 -17.96 -31.14 -12.71
C LYS A 108 -17.22 -29.89 -13.11
N ALA A 109 -15.88 -29.94 -13.15
CA ALA A 109 -15.04 -28.87 -13.66
C ALA A 109 -14.40 -29.27 -15.00
N ILE A 110 -14.23 -28.26 -15.85
CA ILE A 110 -13.32 -28.35 -17.00
C ILE A 110 -11.88 -28.14 -16.52
N THR A 111 -10.89 -28.42 -17.36
CA THR A 111 -9.48 -28.17 -17.04
C THR A 111 -9.25 -26.67 -16.77
N PRO A 112 -8.71 -26.31 -15.59
CA PRO A 112 -8.38 -24.91 -15.28
C PRO A 112 -7.36 -24.34 -16.25
N PRO A 113 -7.40 -23.03 -16.54
CA PRO A 113 -6.46 -22.38 -17.45
C PRO A 113 -5.04 -22.26 -16.90
N PHE A 114 -4.83 -22.53 -15.62
CA PHE A 114 -3.53 -22.59 -14.95
C PHE A 114 -3.60 -23.52 -13.72
N THR A 115 -2.44 -23.88 -13.19
CA THR A 115 -2.31 -24.76 -12.03
C THR A 115 -2.72 -24.05 -10.75
N ILE A 116 -3.70 -24.60 -10.01
CA ILE A 116 -4.22 -24.05 -8.75
C ILE A 116 -3.44 -24.67 -7.58
N GLU A 117 -2.18 -24.27 -7.45
CA GLU A 117 -1.24 -24.70 -6.41
C GLU A 117 -0.48 -23.48 -5.88
N ASP A 118 0.31 -23.66 -4.81
CA ASP A 118 1.06 -22.56 -4.19
C ASP A 118 2.01 -21.88 -5.19
N GLU A 119 2.71 -22.69 -5.99
CA GLU A 119 3.38 -22.25 -7.22
C GLU A 119 2.49 -22.50 -8.43
N THR A 120 2.39 -21.54 -9.33
CA THR A 120 1.51 -21.61 -10.49
C THR A 120 2.25 -21.21 -11.77
N ASP A 121 1.83 -21.79 -12.89
CA ASP A 121 2.25 -21.43 -14.25
C ASP A 121 1.40 -20.27 -14.84
N GLY A 122 0.40 -19.79 -14.11
CA GLY A 122 -0.45 -18.67 -14.53
C GLY A 122 0.25 -17.32 -14.41
N GLY A 123 0.41 -16.61 -15.53
CA GLY A 123 0.85 -15.22 -15.55
C GLY A 123 -0.20 -14.28 -14.92
N ASP A 124 0.22 -13.05 -14.56
CA ASP A 124 -0.61 -12.09 -13.83
C ASP A 124 -1.95 -11.80 -14.53
N GLU A 125 -1.93 -11.57 -15.84
CA GLU A 125 -3.14 -11.27 -16.61
C GLU A 125 -4.15 -12.43 -16.59
N LEU A 126 -3.67 -13.65 -16.76
CA LEU A 126 -4.51 -14.86 -16.74
C LEU A 126 -5.12 -15.08 -15.34
N ARG A 127 -4.32 -14.89 -14.29
CA ARG A 127 -4.77 -14.97 -12.90
C ARG A 127 -5.79 -13.89 -12.55
N MET A 128 -5.65 -12.69 -13.10
CA MET A 128 -6.65 -11.62 -12.93
C MET A 128 -7.95 -11.94 -13.66
N LYS A 129 -7.87 -12.48 -14.87
CA LYS A 129 -9.06 -12.88 -15.65
C LYS A 129 -9.85 -14.01 -14.97
N TYR A 130 -9.15 -14.96 -14.38
CA TYR A 130 -9.76 -16.07 -13.63
C TYR A 130 -9.51 -15.94 -12.14
N ARG A 131 -9.68 -14.72 -11.59
CA ARG A 131 -9.34 -14.39 -10.21
C ARG A 131 -10.03 -15.31 -9.19
N TYR A 132 -11.25 -15.76 -9.44
CA TYR A 132 -11.96 -16.73 -8.60
C TYR A 132 -11.26 -18.10 -8.51
N LEU A 133 -10.41 -18.47 -9.47
CA LEU A 133 -9.55 -19.66 -9.38
C LEU A 133 -8.26 -19.35 -8.61
N ASP A 134 -7.65 -18.20 -8.88
CA ASP A 134 -6.45 -17.76 -8.18
C ASP A 134 -6.68 -17.60 -6.67
N LEU A 135 -7.87 -17.16 -6.27
CA LEU A 135 -8.30 -17.06 -4.86
C LEU A 135 -8.36 -18.42 -4.13
N ARG A 136 -8.38 -19.55 -4.84
CA ARG A 136 -8.29 -20.89 -4.24
C ARG A 136 -6.89 -21.24 -3.78
N ARG A 137 -5.87 -20.54 -4.26
CA ARG A 137 -4.46 -20.79 -3.93
C ARG A 137 -4.14 -20.28 -2.52
N ASN A 138 -3.34 -21.04 -1.78
CA ASN A 138 -2.98 -20.69 -0.40
C ASN A 138 -2.29 -19.32 -0.25
N PRO A 139 -1.33 -18.91 -1.11
CA PRO A 139 -0.68 -17.60 -0.95
C PRO A 139 -1.68 -16.46 -0.99
N VAL A 140 -2.61 -16.46 -1.96
CA VAL A 140 -3.62 -15.42 -2.11
C VAL A 140 -4.64 -15.45 -0.96
N ARG A 141 -5.08 -16.66 -0.60
CA ARG A 141 -6.02 -16.84 0.52
C ARG A 141 -5.43 -16.33 1.84
N LYS A 142 -4.18 -16.67 2.17
CA LYS A 142 -3.48 -16.22 3.38
C LYS A 142 -3.39 -14.69 3.46
N ASN A 143 -3.19 -14.03 2.32
CA ASN A 143 -3.18 -12.58 2.26
C ASN A 143 -4.55 -11.97 2.62
N LEU A 144 -5.65 -12.57 2.16
CA LEU A 144 -6.99 -12.12 2.54
C LEU A 144 -7.34 -12.47 3.99
N GLU A 145 -6.86 -13.60 4.51
CA GLU A 145 -7.00 -13.95 5.93
C GLU A 145 -6.21 -12.96 6.82
N LEU A 146 -5.00 -12.56 6.39
CA LEU A 146 -4.23 -11.51 7.06
C LEU A 146 -4.98 -10.17 7.05
N ARG A 147 -5.54 -9.77 5.90
CA ARG A 147 -6.37 -8.58 5.77
C ARG A 147 -7.56 -8.61 6.73
N HIS A 148 -8.28 -9.73 6.77
CA HIS A 148 -9.37 -9.93 7.71
C HIS A 148 -8.92 -9.78 9.15
N ARG A 149 -7.80 -10.40 9.54
CA ARG A 149 -7.26 -10.32 10.89
C ARG A 149 -6.90 -8.89 11.29
N LEU A 150 -6.24 -8.16 10.39
CA LEU A 150 -5.92 -6.75 10.61
C LEU A 150 -7.17 -5.89 10.81
N ALA A 151 -8.23 -6.12 10.01
CA ALA A 151 -9.48 -5.40 10.15
C ALA A 151 -10.17 -5.66 11.50
N ILE A 152 -10.20 -6.92 11.95
CA ILE A 152 -10.80 -7.28 13.24
C ILE A 152 -10.00 -6.69 14.40
N GLU A 153 -8.67 -6.78 14.37
CA GLU A 153 -7.83 -6.22 15.45
C GLU A 153 -7.87 -4.68 15.48
N THR A 154 -8.03 -4.03 14.33
CA THR A 154 -8.28 -2.58 14.27
C THR A 154 -9.59 -2.22 14.98
N ARG A 155 -10.68 -2.92 14.68
CA ARG A 155 -11.98 -2.70 15.34
C ARG A 155 -11.90 -2.96 16.83
N ASN A 156 -11.27 -4.07 17.24
CA ASN A 156 -11.09 -4.42 18.65
C ASN A 156 -10.32 -3.35 19.43
N TYR A 157 -9.30 -2.74 18.83
CA TYR A 157 -8.52 -1.68 19.45
C TYR A 157 -9.34 -0.39 19.56
N LEU A 158 -9.93 0.06 18.46
CA LEU A 158 -10.65 1.34 18.39
C LEU A 158 -11.91 1.31 19.29
N ASP A 159 -12.65 0.21 19.32
CA ASP A 159 -13.79 0.01 20.22
C ASP A 159 -13.38 0.16 21.69
N LYS A 160 -12.26 -0.46 22.11
CA LYS A 160 -11.70 -0.30 23.46
C LYS A 160 -11.26 1.13 23.80
N GLN A 161 -10.99 1.94 22.77
CA GLN A 161 -10.66 3.36 22.91
C GLN A 161 -11.90 4.27 22.77
N ASN A 162 -13.11 3.70 22.83
CA ASN A 162 -14.40 4.38 22.71
C ASN A 162 -14.60 5.11 21.36
N PHE A 163 -14.03 4.60 20.28
CA PHE A 163 -14.38 5.06 18.95
C PHE A 163 -15.68 4.43 18.49
N LEU A 164 -16.50 5.20 17.81
CA LEU A 164 -17.74 4.75 17.20
C LEU A 164 -17.53 4.55 15.69
N GLU A 165 -17.85 3.35 15.18
CA GLU A 165 -17.83 3.08 13.73
C GLU A 165 -19.10 3.66 13.10
N VAL A 166 -18.95 4.68 12.23
CA VAL A 166 -20.05 5.36 11.58
C VAL A 166 -19.85 5.37 10.07
N GLU A 167 -20.83 4.85 9.33
CA GLU A 167 -20.82 4.89 7.87
C GLU A 167 -21.18 6.28 7.35
N THR A 168 -20.46 6.71 6.31
CA THR A 168 -20.70 7.97 5.61
C THR A 168 -21.20 7.71 4.19
N PRO A 169 -21.90 8.67 3.56
CA PRO A 169 -22.40 8.50 2.20
C PRO A 169 -21.31 8.22 1.17
N VAL A 170 -21.62 7.37 0.20
CA VAL A 170 -20.77 7.09 -0.98
C VAL A 170 -21.17 7.98 -2.17
N LEU A 171 -22.45 8.33 -2.30
CA LEU A 171 -22.93 9.27 -3.30
C LEU A 171 -22.93 10.69 -2.69
N ILE A 172 -21.90 11.46 -3.02
CA ILE A 172 -21.67 12.79 -2.44
C ILE A 172 -21.62 13.87 -3.52
N LYS A 173 -21.50 15.12 -3.11
CA LYS A 173 -21.17 16.23 -4.00
C LYS A 173 -19.69 16.18 -4.39
N SER A 174 -19.36 16.52 -5.64
CA SER A 174 -17.96 16.68 -6.06
C SER A 174 -17.24 17.74 -5.22
N THR A 175 -16.20 17.32 -4.54
CA THR A 175 -15.32 18.16 -3.71
C THR A 175 -13.89 17.72 -3.96
N PRO A 176 -13.26 18.10 -5.11
CA PRO A 176 -11.94 17.60 -5.49
C PRO A 176 -10.88 17.99 -4.45
N GLU A 177 -10.21 16.97 -3.92
CA GLU A 177 -9.19 17.06 -2.86
C GLU A 177 -7.78 16.78 -3.41
N GLY A 178 -7.51 17.19 -4.67
CA GLY A 178 -6.22 16.97 -5.33
C GLY A 178 -6.26 15.95 -6.47
N ALA A 179 -7.05 14.87 -6.35
CA ALA A 179 -7.31 13.91 -7.43
C ALA A 179 -8.57 14.29 -8.22
N ARG A 180 -8.79 13.62 -9.37
CA ARG A 180 -10.07 13.71 -10.09
C ARG A 180 -11.09 12.78 -9.43
N ASP A 181 -12.36 13.23 -9.43
CA ASP A 181 -13.47 12.45 -8.92
C ASP A 181 -14.01 11.47 -9.99
N PHE A 182 -14.42 10.28 -9.55
CA PHE A 182 -15.36 9.48 -10.31
C PHE A 182 -16.76 10.04 -10.13
N VAL A 183 -17.46 10.31 -11.23
CA VAL A 183 -18.81 10.91 -11.20
C VAL A 183 -19.86 9.91 -11.65
N VAL A 184 -21.04 9.98 -11.00
CA VAL A 184 -22.20 9.13 -11.25
C VAL A 184 -23.39 10.03 -11.62
N PRO A 185 -23.97 9.90 -12.81
CA PRO A 185 -25.11 10.73 -13.21
C PRO A 185 -26.36 10.41 -12.39
N SER A 186 -27.16 11.45 -12.13
CA SER A 186 -28.46 11.30 -11.46
C SER A 186 -29.58 11.13 -12.49
N ARG A 187 -30.34 10.05 -12.39
CA ARG A 187 -31.54 9.85 -13.23
C ARG A 187 -32.70 10.76 -12.82
N VAL A 188 -32.75 11.18 -11.56
CA VAL A 188 -33.84 11.96 -10.99
C VAL A 188 -33.65 13.47 -11.16
N HIS A 189 -32.39 13.90 -11.32
CA HIS A 189 -32.03 15.31 -11.45
C HIS A 189 -31.19 15.48 -12.72
N ASP A 190 -31.83 15.92 -13.79
CA ASP A 190 -31.24 16.09 -15.12
C ASP A 190 -30.00 16.99 -15.07
N GLY A 191 -28.91 16.55 -15.71
CA GLY A 191 -27.65 17.29 -15.76
C GLY A 191 -26.89 17.40 -14.44
N GLN A 192 -27.32 16.71 -13.38
CA GLN A 192 -26.64 16.67 -12.10
C GLN A 192 -25.95 15.32 -11.88
N PHE A 193 -24.83 15.38 -11.14
CA PHE A 193 -23.99 14.22 -10.88
C PHE A 193 -23.69 14.10 -9.38
N TYR A 194 -23.65 12.87 -8.91
CA TYR A 194 -22.94 12.52 -7.69
C TYR A 194 -21.48 12.29 -8.00
N ALA A 195 -20.63 12.44 -6.99
CA ALA A 195 -19.24 11.98 -7.03
C ALA A 195 -19.03 10.85 -6.02
N LEU A 196 -18.06 9.97 -6.31
CA LEU A 196 -17.60 8.98 -5.34
C LEU A 196 -16.52 9.62 -4.45
N PRO A 197 -16.52 9.40 -3.11
CA PRO A 197 -15.66 10.10 -2.18
C PRO A 197 -14.20 9.72 -2.34
N GLN A 198 -13.31 10.70 -2.40
CA GLN A 198 -11.87 10.50 -2.31
C GLN A 198 -11.43 10.14 -0.89
N SER A 199 -12.15 10.63 0.09
CA SER A 199 -12.09 10.32 1.51
C SER A 199 -13.37 10.78 2.20
N PRO A 200 -13.72 10.33 3.41
CA PRO A 200 -14.85 10.84 4.17
C PRO A 200 -14.55 12.16 4.90
N GLN A 201 -13.59 12.97 4.44
CA GLN A 201 -13.04 14.12 5.16
C GLN A 201 -14.09 15.11 5.65
N THR A 202 -15.01 15.52 4.79
CA THR A 202 -16.05 16.51 5.14
C THR A 202 -17.06 15.93 6.13
N PHE A 203 -17.43 14.67 5.99
CA PHE A 203 -18.40 14.01 6.87
C PHE A 203 -17.84 13.73 8.25
N LYS A 204 -16.59 13.32 8.37
CA LYS A 204 -15.97 13.11 9.69
C LYS A 204 -15.84 14.41 10.47
N GLN A 205 -15.56 15.54 9.81
CA GLN A 205 -15.58 16.85 10.45
C GLN A 205 -17.00 17.24 10.91
N LEU A 206 -18.04 16.96 10.09
CA LEU A 206 -19.43 17.14 10.50
C LEU A 206 -19.82 16.27 11.69
N LEU A 207 -19.30 15.04 11.79
CA LEU A 207 -19.50 14.18 12.96
C LEU A 207 -18.86 14.78 14.22
N MET A 208 -17.70 15.45 14.12
CA MET A 208 -17.12 16.18 15.26
C MET A 208 -17.99 17.34 15.68
N VAL A 209 -18.50 18.15 14.74
CA VAL A 209 -19.49 19.21 15.02
C VAL A 209 -20.76 18.63 15.65
N SER A 210 -21.15 17.42 15.26
CA SER A 210 -22.32 16.71 15.79
C SER A 210 -22.08 16.06 17.19
N GLY A 211 -20.89 16.20 17.76
CA GLY A 211 -20.57 15.73 19.10
C GLY A 211 -20.25 14.24 19.21
N PHE A 212 -19.84 13.58 18.12
CA PHE A 212 -19.47 12.15 18.14
C PHE A 212 -18.14 11.87 18.83
N ASP A 213 -17.33 12.88 19.09
CA ASP A 213 -16.09 12.85 19.86
C ASP A 213 -14.97 11.96 19.28
N ARG A 214 -15.22 10.67 19.02
CA ARG A 214 -14.28 9.72 18.41
C ARG A 214 -14.97 8.88 17.36
N TYR A 215 -14.61 9.09 16.12
CA TYR A 215 -15.14 8.41 14.94
C TYR A 215 -14.08 7.56 14.27
N TYR A 216 -14.49 6.41 13.73
CA TYR A 216 -13.74 5.71 12.71
C TYR A 216 -14.64 5.02 11.69
N GLN A 217 -14.05 4.66 10.54
CA GLN A 217 -14.68 3.85 9.52
C GLN A 217 -13.61 3.08 8.73
N ILE A 218 -13.84 1.80 8.41
CA ILE A 218 -13.08 1.08 7.39
C ILE A 218 -13.82 1.26 6.07
N VAL A 219 -13.38 2.22 5.27
CA VAL A 219 -14.15 2.80 4.15
C VAL A 219 -13.48 2.63 2.80
N LYS A 220 -14.29 2.43 1.75
CA LYS A 220 -13.84 2.52 0.36
C LYS A 220 -13.70 3.98 -0.06
N CYS A 221 -12.55 4.30 -0.65
CA CYS A 221 -12.22 5.58 -1.24
C CYS A 221 -11.93 5.41 -2.73
N PHE A 222 -12.15 6.47 -3.52
CA PHE A 222 -12.09 6.44 -4.97
C PHE A 222 -11.27 7.62 -5.47
N ARG A 223 -10.26 7.36 -6.31
CA ARG A 223 -9.43 8.41 -6.92
C ARG A 223 -9.10 8.05 -8.36
N ASP A 224 -9.43 8.95 -9.28
CA ASP A 224 -9.08 8.79 -10.69
C ASP A 224 -7.68 9.37 -10.93
N GLU A 225 -6.69 8.57 -10.62
CA GLU A 225 -5.26 8.88 -10.73
C GLU A 225 -4.52 7.83 -11.56
N ASP A 226 -3.29 8.15 -11.96
CA ASP A 226 -2.40 7.21 -12.63
C ASP A 226 -2.10 6.01 -11.72
N LEU A 227 -2.28 4.81 -12.25
CA LEU A 227 -2.15 3.58 -11.51
C LEU A 227 -0.68 3.15 -11.40
N ARG A 228 -0.33 2.64 -10.22
CA ARG A 228 0.99 2.08 -9.89
C ARG A 228 0.80 0.77 -9.10
N ALA A 229 1.90 0.09 -8.79
CA ALA A 229 1.85 -1.14 -7.99
C ALA A 229 1.23 -0.95 -6.60
N ASP A 230 1.35 0.24 -6.03
CA ASP A 230 0.85 0.67 -4.72
C ASP A 230 -0.41 1.55 -4.79
N ARG A 231 -1.05 1.68 -5.97
CA ARG A 231 -2.26 2.48 -6.18
C ARG A 231 -3.33 1.72 -6.95
N GLN A 232 -4.57 1.88 -6.50
CA GLN A 232 -5.78 1.38 -7.15
C GLN A 232 -6.80 2.52 -7.24
N PRO A 233 -7.67 2.55 -8.26
CA PRO A 233 -8.68 3.61 -8.40
C PRO A 233 -9.74 3.54 -7.29
N GLU A 234 -9.93 2.38 -6.71
CA GLU A 234 -10.68 2.13 -5.49
C GLU A 234 -9.81 1.41 -4.46
N PHE A 235 -9.73 1.96 -3.27
CA PHE A 235 -8.88 1.45 -2.19
C PHE A 235 -9.59 1.58 -0.84
N THR A 236 -9.02 1.01 0.20
CA THR A 236 -9.63 1.03 1.53
C THR A 236 -8.77 1.84 2.49
N GLN A 237 -9.42 2.69 3.28
CA GLN A 237 -8.80 3.41 4.40
C GLN A 237 -9.39 2.93 5.74
N ILE A 238 -8.57 2.96 6.79
CA ILE A 238 -9.04 3.08 8.16
C ILE A 238 -9.02 4.57 8.45
N ASP A 239 -10.18 5.21 8.41
CA ASP A 239 -10.33 6.65 8.59
C ASP A 239 -10.80 6.94 10.01
N CYS A 240 -10.14 7.88 10.69
CA CYS A 240 -10.41 8.23 12.08
C CYS A 240 -10.40 9.74 12.29
N GLU A 241 -11.24 10.23 13.24
CA GLU A 241 -11.25 11.63 13.67
C GLU A 241 -11.60 11.70 15.17
N MET A 242 -11.01 12.68 15.87
CA MET A 242 -11.20 12.91 17.31
C MET A 242 -11.40 14.39 17.60
N SER A 243 -12.29 14.71 18.55
CA SER A 243 -12.51 16.06 19.07
C SER A 243 -11.65 16.32 20.32
N PHE A 244 -11.42 17.63 20.61
CA PHE A 244 -10.71 18.13 21.80
C PHE A 244 -9.30 17.57 21.94
N VAL A 245 -8.56 17.54 20.82
CA VAL A 245 -7.21 16.96 20.73
C VAL A 245 -6.22 17.92 20.12
N GLU A 246 -4.97 17.73 20.51
CA GLU A 246 -3.78 18.30 19.87
C GLU A 246 -3.02 17.21 19.08
N GLN A 247 -1.97 17.60 18.37
CA GLN A 247 -1.16 16.68 17.56
C GLN A 247 -0.69 15.47 18.35
N GLU A 248 -0.13 15.69 19.54
CA GLU A 248 0.46 14.63 20.34
C GLU A 248 -0.58 13.55 20.78
N ASP A 249 -1.81 13.98 21.06
CA ASP A 249 -2.90 13.03 21.39
C ASP A 249 -3.19 12.06 20.24
N ILE A 250 -3.18 12.58 19.00
CA ILE A 250 -3.36 11.77 17.80
C ILE A 250 -2.18 10.82 17.58
N LEU A 251 -0.94 11.33 17.72
CA LEU A 251 0.26 10.51 17.54
C LEU A 251 0.27 9.34 18.55
N GLN A 252 0.01 9.59 19.82
CA GLN A 252 -0.03 8.56 20.87
C GLN A 252 -1.14 7.53 20.64
N MET A 253 -2.34 7.99 20.25
CA MET A 253 -3.48 7.11 20.00
C MET A 253 -3.16 6.11 18.87
N PHE A 254 -2.66 6.59 17.73
CA PHE A 254 -2.44 5.76 16.55
C PHE A 254 -1.10 5.01 16.58
N GLU A 255 -0.11 5.49 17.32
CA GLU A 255 1.05 4.67 17.70
C GLU A 255 0.60 3.45 18.49
N GLY A 256 -0.33 3.62 19.43
CA GLY A 256 -0.93 2.53 20.19
C GLY A 256 -1.64 1.51 19.31
N LEU A 257 -2.41 1.97 18.30
CA LEU A 257 -3.06 1.08 17.32
C LEU A 257 -2.03 0.24 16.56
N VAL A 258 -0.99 0.86 16.02
CA VAL A 258 0.04 0.15 15.24
C VAL A 258 0.80 -0.85 16.10
N LYS A 259 1.19 -0.48 17.31
CA LYS A 259 1.80 -1.41 18.29
C LYS A 259 0.89 -2.61 18.59
N HIS A 260 -0.41 -2.36 18.78
CA HIS A 260 -1.40 -3.42 18.96
C HIS A 260 -1.45 -4.37 17.77
N LEU A 261 -1.52 -3.84 16.54
CA LEU A 261 -1.56 -4.65 15.32
C LEU A 261 -0.31 -5.51 15.15
N PHE A 262 0.88 -4.95 15.36
CA PHE A 262 2.13 -5.73 15.31
C PHE A 262 2.14 -6.84 16.36
N LYS A 263 1.74 -6.55 17.57
CA LYS A 263 1.68 -7.56 18.65
C LYS A 263 0.66 -8.65 18.35
N ALA A 264 -0.57 -8.28 18.00
CA ALA A 264 -1.67 -9.22 17.81
C ALA A 264 -1.53 -10.09 16.56
N VAL A 265 -0.94 -9.54 15.46
CA VAL A 265 -0.91 -10.22 14.17
C VAL A 265 0.46 -10.86 13.89
N LYS A 266 1.55 -10.23 14.31
CA LYS A 266 2.92 -10.73 14.07
C LYS A 266 3.65 -11.21 15.33
N GLY A 267 3.13 -10.93 16.53
CA GLY A 267 3.82 -11.23 17.79
C GLY A 267 5.04 -10.34 18.07
N ILE A 268 5.17 -9.21 17.36
CA ILE A 268 6.32 -8.30 17.44
C ILE A 268 5.97 -7.11 18.33
N ASP A 269 6.87 -6.75 19.24
CA ASP A 269 6.77 -5.52 20.01
C ASP A 269 7.52 -4.40 19.28
N ILE A 270 6.81 -3.30 18.97
CA ILE A 270 7.37 -2.11 18.34
C ILE A 270 7.73 -1.08 19.43
N PRO A 271 8.96 -0.51 19.43
CA PRO A 271 9.34 0.56 20.36
C PRO A 271 8.53 1.84 20.11
N ALA A 272 8.75 2.86 20.94
CA ALA A 272 8.22 4.20 20.68
C ALA A 272 8.71 4.72 19.34
N LEU A 273 7.82 5.36 18.58
CA LEU A 273 8.12 5.88 17.26
C LEU A 273 8.84 7.23 17.40
N PRO A 274 10.07 7.36 16.87
CA PRO A 274 10.75 8.66 16.85
C PRO A 274 10.01 9.65 15.95
N HIS A 275 10.09 10.93 16.30
CA HIS A 275 9.61 12.02 15.46
C HIS A 275 10.76 12.57 14.62
N MET A 276 10.51 12.83 13.35
CA MET A 276 11.43 13.44 12.40
C MET A 276 10.71 14.61 11.73
N THR A 277 11.34 15.77 11.66
CA THR A 277 10.75 16.89 10.90
C THR A 277 10.81 16.60 9.40
N TYR A 278 9.86 17.15 8.64
CA TYR A 278 9.91 17.10 7.18
C TYR A 278 11.24 17.65 6.64
N ALA A 279 11.73 18.73 7.22
CA ALA A 279 13.01 19.32 6.84
C ALA A 279 14.18 18.35 7.00
N ASP A 280 14.23 17.62 8.13
CA ASP A 280 15.26 16.60 8.36
C ASP A 280 15.09 15.38 7.43
N ALA A 281 13.86 14.95 7.16
CA ALA A 281 13.58 13.87 6.22
C ALA A 281 14.08 14.25 4.81
N MET A 282 13.80 15.45 4.34
CA MET A 282 14.30 15.94 3.05
C MET A 282 15.81 16.13 3.04
N LYS A 283 16.39 16.65 4.11
CA LYS A 283 17.84 16.90 4.23
C LYS A 283 18.65 15.62 4.22
N TYR A 284 18.25 14.62 5.01
CA TYR A 284 19.05 13.41 5.25
C TYR A 284 18.63 12.21 4.39
N TYR A 285 17.46 12.23 3.76
CA TYR A 285 16.91 11.10 3.00
C TYR A 285 16.33 11.49 1.63
N GLY A 286 16.07 12.77 1.40
CA GLY A 286 15.58 13.32 0.13
C GLY A 286 14.12 12.98 -0.19
N ASN A 287 13.35 12.50 0.79
CA ASN A 287 11.92 12.24 0.67
C ASN A 287 11.23 12.35 2.04
N ASP A 288 9.91 12.46 2.04
CA ASP A 288 9.05 12.60 3.21
C ASP A 288 8.69 11.27 3.89
N LYS A 289 9.17 10.15 3.38
CA LYS A 289 8.93 8.79 3.89
C LYS A 289 10.21 7.97 3.96
N PRO A 290 11.17 8.35 4.80
CA PRO A 290 12.50 7.74 4.83
C PRO A 290 12.45 6.29 5.31
N ASP A 291 13.19 5.41 4.63
CA ASP A 291 13.48 4.06 5.13
C ASP A 291 14.65 4.12 6.12
N THR A 292 14.34 4.02 7.40
CA THR A 292 15.30 4.14 8.49
C THR A 292 15.79 2.79 9.04
N ARG A 293 15.53 1.68 8.31
CA ARG A 293 16.08 0.36 8.66
C ARG A 293 17.60 0.28 8.53
N PHE A 294 18.19 1.20 7.81
CA PHE A 294 19.63 1.30 7.60
C PHE A 294 20.08 2.75 7.61
N GLU A 295 21.34 2.96 7.98
CA GLU A 295 21.99 4.28 7.94
C GLU A 295 22.12 4.77 6.49
N MET A 296 23.19 5.33 6.06
CA MET A 296 23.44 5.89 4.73
C MET A 296 22.70 7.21 4.52
N LYS A 297 22.75 8.08 5.54
CA LYS A 297 22.22 9.44 5.45
C LYS A 297 22.95 10.25 4.40
N PHE A 298 22.28 11.23 3.84
CA PHE A 298 22.86 12.20 2.92
C PHE A 298 23.89 13.06 3.63
N VAL A 299 24.95 13.39 2.91
CA VAL A 299 26.00 14.32 3.33
C VAL A 299 26.13 15.41 2.27
N GLU A 300 25.88 16.65 2.65
CA GLU A 300 26.12 17.81 1.78
C GLU A 300 27.62 18.05 1.66
N LEU A 301 28.10 18.20 0.43
CA LEU A 301 29.53 18.27 0.12
C LEU A 301 29.93 19.61 -0.51
N ASN A 302 29.02 20.58 -0.67
CA ASN A 302 29.27 21.86 -1.33
C ASN A 302 30.58 22.50 -0.86
N ASP A 303 30.77 22.66 0.46
CA ASP A 303 31.92 23.33 1.07
C ASP A 303 33.22 22.51 0.92
N VAL A 304 33.11 21.20 0.63
CA VAL A 304 34.25 20.30 0.52
C VAL A 304 34.76 20.19 -0.91
N VAL A 305 33.83 20.28 -1.90
CA VAL A 305 34.13 19.90 -3.29
C VAL A 305 34.18 21.06 -4.28
N LYS A 306 33.52 22.19 -4.00
CA LYS A 306 33.49 23.35 -4.90
C LYS A 306 34.82 24.12 -4.95
N GLY A 307 35.04 24.90 -6.03
CA GLY A 307 36.24 25.72 -6.21
C GLY A 307 37.45 24.94 -6.74
N LYS A 308 37.24 23.77 -7.36
CA LYS A 308 38.32 22.93 -7.90
C LYS A 308 38.31 22.85 -9.44
N ALA A 309 37.69 23.81 -10.12
CA ALA A 309 37.54 23.87 -11.58
C ALA A 309 36.79 22.66 -12.19
N PHE A 310 36.02 21.93 -11.40
CA PHE A 310 35.13 20.90 -11.90
C PHE A 310 33.71 21.46 -12.05
N LYS A 311 33.38 21.94 -13.23
CA LYS A 311 32.14 22.66 -13.52
C LYS A 311 30.87 21.97 -13.03
N VAL A 312 30.83 20.63 -13.09
CA VAL A 312 29.64 19.87 -12.62
C VAL A 312 29.32 20.13 -11.15
N PHE A 313 30.35 20.35 -10.32
CA PHE A 313 30.16 20.70 -8.92
C PHE A 313 30.11 22.22 -8.69
N ASP A 314 30.94 22.96 -9.40
CA ASP A 314 31.04 24.42 -9.20
C ASP A 314 29.72 25.12 -9.59
N ASP A 315 29.07 24.68 -10.66
CA ASP A 315 27.82 25.26 -11.17
C ASP A 315 26.55 24.68 -10.48
N ALA A 316 26.67 23.58 -9.71
CA ALA A 316 25.53 22.96 -9.05
C ALA A 316 25.03 23.77 -7.86
N GLU A 317 23.72 23.85 -7.65
CA GLU A 317 23.13 24.37 -6.42
C GLU A 317 23.49 23.48 -5.24
N LEU A 318 23.35 22.17 -5.38
CA LEU A 318 23.63 21.17 -4.36
C LEU A 318 24.56 20.07 -4.90
N VAL A 319 25.59 19.76 -4.12
CA VAL A 319 26.40 18.54 -4.25
C VAL A 319 26.20 17.71 -2.99
N VAL A 320 25.69 16.52 -3.13
CA VAL A 320 25.29 15.67 -2.01
C VAL A 320 25.62 14.21 -2.30
N GLY A 321 26.07 13.48 -1.28
CA GLY A 321 26.48 12.11 -1.42
C GLY A 321 25.96 11.19 -0.32
N ILE A 322 26.14 9.89 -0.54
CA ILE A 322 25.92 8.80 0.42
C ILE A 322 27.17 7.94 0.53
N CYS A 323 27.40 7.35 1.69
CA CYS A 323 28.48 6.38 1.92
C CYS A 323 27.90 4.98 2.03
N ALA A 324 28.16 4.16 1.00
CA ALA A 324 27.79 2.75 0.96
C ALA A 324 28.88 1.91 1.63
N LYS A 325 28.62 1.45 2.83
CA LYS A 325 29.54 0.66 3.64
C LYS A 325 29.88 -0.68 2.99
N GLY A 326 31.19 -1.01 2.91
CA GLY A 326 31.66 -2.27 2.36
C GLY A 326 31.51 -2.41 0.84
N ALA A 327 31.25 -1.35 0.08
CA ALA A 327 30.98 -1.40 -1.36
C ALA A 327 32.15 -0.93 -2.24
N ALA A 328 33.37 -0.74 -1.70
CA ALA A 328 34.53 -0.28 -2.48
C ALA A 328 34.89 -1.24 -3.62
N GLU A 329 34.64 -2.54 -3.45
CA GLU A 329 34.97 -3.58 -4.43
C GLU A 329 33.97 -3.67 -5.60
N TYR A 330 32.98 -2.76 -5.70
CA TYR A 330 32.07 -2.73 -6.85
C TYR A 330 32.87 -2.63 -8.15
N THR A 331 32.61 -3.56 -9.06
CA THR A 331 33.23 -3.57 -10.38
C THR A 331 32.84 -2.36 -11.21
N ARG A 332 33.60 -2.06 -12.24
CA ARG A 332 33.26 -1.00 -13.20
C ARG A 332 31.86 -1.20 -13.76
N LYS A 333 31.50 -2.43 -14.14
CA LYS A 333 30.17 -2.77 -14.65
C LYS A 333 29.06 -2.39 -13.66
N GLN A 334 29.22 -2.72 -12.37
CA GLN A 334 28.24 -2.37 -11.34
C GLN A 334 28.11 -0.86 -11.14
N LEU A 335 29.20 -0.10 -11.27
CA LEU A 335 29.17 1.37 -11.21
C LEU A 335 28.54 1.99 -12.46
N ASP A 336 28.77 1.40 -13.63
CA ASP A 336 28.11 1.82 -14.87
C ASP A 336 26.59 1.54 -14.77
N GLU A 337 26.17 0.39 -14.25
CA GLU A 337 24.75 0.07 -13.97
C GLU A 337 24.09 1.08 -13.01
N LEU A 338 24.80 1.53 -11.96
CA LEU A 338 24.29 2.57 -11.06
C LEU A 338 24.20 3.92 -11.77
N THR A 339 25.15 4.22 -12.65
CA THR A 339 25.11 5.46 -13.45
C THR A 339 23.93 5.44 -14.41
N ASP A 340 23.65 4.33 -15.07
CA ASP A 340 22.48 4.17 -15.94
C ASP A 340 21.19 4.21 -15.14
N PHE A 341 21.17 3.66 -13.93
CA PHE A 341 20.03 3.73 -13.03
C PHE A 341 19.64 5.17 -12.70
N VAL A 342 20.58 6.00 -12.26
CA VAL A 342 20.29 7.40 -11.89
C VAL A 342 19.93 8.28 -13.09
N LYS A 343 20.37 7.91 -14.30
CA LYS A 343 20.03 8.63 -15.55
C LYS A 343 18.65 8.30 -16.12
N ARG A 344 17.94 7.30 -15.57
CA ARG A 344 16.59 6.98 -16.04
C ARG A 344 15.69 8.22 -15.98
N PRO A 345 14.82 8.46 -16.96
CA PRO A 345 13.99 9.67 -17.02
C PRO A 345 13.19 9.95 -15.74
N GLN A 346 12.70 8.90 -15.08
CA GLN A 346 11.94 9.01 -13.84
C GLN A 346 12.79 9.39 -12.62
N ILE A 347 14.12 9.23 -12.67
CA ILE A 347 15.06 9.62 -11.61
C ILE A 347 15.71 10.96 -11.97
N GLY A 348 16.19 11.10 -13.20
CA GLY A 348 16.53 12.37 -13.83
C GLY A 348 17.87 12.99 -13.40
N ALA A 349 18.82 12.23 -12.82
CA ALA A 349 20.17 12.72 -12.61
C ALA A 349 20.98 12.74 -13.92
N THR A 350 21.89 13.69 -14.05
CA THR A 350 22.74 13.84 -15.25
C THR A 350 23.91 12.87 -15.29
N GLY A 351 24.35 12.36 -14.13
CA GLY A 351 25.46 11.43 -13.99
C GLY A 351 25.68 11.03 -12.53
N LEU A 352 26.62 10.11 -12.31
CA LEU A 352 27.03 9.66 -10.99
C LEU A 352 28.55 9.82 -10.85
N ILE A 353 28.96 10.47 -9.78
CA ILE A 353 30.37 10.55 -9.37
C ILE A 353 30.56 9.64 -8.18
N TYR A 354 31.72 8.95 -8.13
CA TYR A 354 32.02 8.07 -7.02
C TYR A 354 33.46 8.23 -6.53
N ALA A 355 33.69 7.94 -5.25
CA ALA A 355 35.02 7.79 -4.67
C ALA A 355 35.10 6.48 -3.87
N ARG A 356 36.15 5.72 -4.07
CA ARG A 356 36.44 4.45 -3.38
C ARG A 356 37.42 4.70 -2.26
N HIS A 357 37.08 4.30 -1.06
CA HIS A 357 38.02 4.24 0.05
C HIS A 357 38.64 2.84 0.06
N ASN A 358 39.82 2.72 -0.54
CA ASN A 358 40.49 1.44 -0.71
C ASN A 358 40.94 0.85 0.63
N ALA A 359 41.23 -0.46 0.64
CA ALA A 359 41.64 -1.18 1.85
C ALA A 359 42.99 -0.65 2.43
N ASP A 360 43.84 -0.06 1.59
CA ASP A 360 45.12 0.56 1.97
C ASP A 360 44.97 1.98 2.56
N GLY A 361 43.73 2.46 2.69
CA GLY A 361 43.42 3.80 3.21
C GLY A 361 43.49 4.93 2.17
N THR A 362 43.83 4.62 0.93
CA THR A 362 43.79 5.62 -0.16
C THR A 362 42.38 5.83 -0.66
N ILE A 363 42.03 7.05 -1.10
CA ILE A 363 40.75 7.34 -1.73
C ILE A 363 40.99 7.69 -3.20
N LYS A 364 40.26 7.00 -4.10
CA LYS A 364 40.28 7.25 -5.55
C LYS A 364 38.89 7.57 -6.06
N SER A 365 38.80 8.57 -6.94
CA SER A 365 37.54 9.03 -7.50
C SER A 365 37.48 8.88 -9.02
N SER A 366 36.28 8.84 -9.58
CA SER A 366 36.05 8.96 -11.03
C SER A 366 36.49 10.33 -11.59
N VAL A 367 36.83 11.29 -10.74
CA VAL A 367 37.22 12.66 -11.10
C VAL A 367 38.59 13.05 -10.51
N ASP A 368 39.50 12.09 -10.33
CA ASP A 368 40.84 12.27 -9.77
C ASP A 368 41.67 13.39 -10.42
N LYS A 369 41.43 13.68 -11.69
CA LYS A 369 42.13 14.75 -12.41
C LYS A 369 41.83 16.18 -11.88
N PHE A 370 40.78 16.33 -11.10
CA PHE A 370 40.39 17.63 -10.50
C PHE A 370 40.64 17.68 -9.01
N TYR A 371 40.81 16.55 -8.32
CA TYR A 371 40.93 16.43 -6.86
C TYR A 371 42.16 15.65 -6.49
N ASN A 372 43.02 16.24 -5.69
CA ASN A 372 44.22 15.57 -5.17
C ASN A 372 43.84 14.64 -3.99
N GLU A 373 44.82 13.90 -3.48
CA GLU A 373 44.63 12.94 -2.39
C GLU A 373 44.11 13.61 -1.11
N GLU A 374 44.57 14.81 -0.82
CA GLU A 374 44.14 15.58 0.37
C GLU A 374 42.68 16.01 0.25
N ASP A 375 42.27 16.46 -0.94
CA ASP A 375 40.87 16.81 -1.22
C ASP A 375 39.96 15.57 -1.05
N LEU A 376 40.35 14.41 -1.61
CA LEU A 376 39.60 13.19 -1.49
C LEU A 376 39.53 12.66 -0.05
N LYS A 377 40.56 12.85 0.77
CA LYS A 377 40.51 12.59 2.21
C LYS A 377 39.47 13.42 2.93
N LYS A 378 39.26 14.68 2.50
CA LYS A 378 38.19 15.56 3.06
C LYS A 378 36.80 15.00 2.69
N TRP A 379 36.61 14.42 1.48
CA TRP A 379 35.35 13.75 1.13
C TRP A 379 35.12 12.55 2.05
N GLY A 380 36.16 11.73 2.25
CA GLY A 380 36.10 10.58 3.15
C GLY A 380 35.70 10.96 4.57
N ALA A 381 36.34 12.00 5.10
CA ALA A 381 36.04 12.52 6.44
C ALA A 381 34.61 13.06 6.56
N ALA A 382 34.16 13.87 5.59
CA ALA A 382 32.79 14.40 5.56
C ALA A 382 31.73 13.28 5.51
N CYS A 383 31.98 12.24 4.72
CA CYS A 383 31.09 11.07 4.59
C CYS A 383 31.31 10.01 5.68
N ASN A 384 32.20 10.22 6.63
CA ASN A 384 32.59 9.22 7.65
C ASN A 384 32.90 7.85 7.02
N SER A 385 33.62 7.86 5.88
CA SER A 385 33.98 6.63 5.19
C SER A 385 35.17 5.95 5.84
N GLN A 386 35.18 4.62 5.78
CA GLN A 386 36.26 3.76 6.24
C GLN A 386 36.85 2.98 5.06
N PRO A 387 38.08 2.44 5.16
CA PRO A 387 38.60 1.51 4.15
C PRO A 387 37.58 0.40 3.83
N GLY A 388 37.32 0.20 2.54
CA GLY A 388 36.31 -0.70 2.04
C GLY A 388 34.98 -0.04 1.66
N ASP A 389 34.78 1.27 1.89
CA ASP A 389 33.54 1.98 1.61
C ASP A 389 33.53 2.65 0.22
N LEU A 390 32.32 2.85 -0.31
CA LEU A 390 32.06 3.55 -1.57
C LEU A 390 31.25 4.82 -1.32
N ILE A 391 31.77 5.97 -1.72
CA ILE A 391 31.03 7.25 -1.69
C ILE A 391 30.41 7.45 -3.07
N LEU A 392 29.11 7.74 -3.13
CA LEU A 392 28.34 8.02 -4.33
C LEU A 392 27.80 9.45 -4.24
N VAL A 393 28.03 10.27 -5.27
CA VAL A 393 27.75 11.71 -5.25
C VAL A 393 26.94 12.11 -6.48
N LEU A 394 25.90 12.92 -6.23
CA LEU A 394 25.10 13.58 -7.26
C LEU A 394 25.23 15.10 -7.10
N ALA A 395 25.02 15.82 -8.20
CA ALA A 395 25.08 17.29 -8.24
C ALA A 395 24.04 17.87 -9.20
N GLY A 396 23.47 19.02 -8.85
CA GLY A 396 22.47 19.73 -9.69
C GLY A 396 21.56 20.64 -8.87
N ALA A 397 20.33 20.86 -9.36
CA ALA A 397 19.30 21.60 -8.64
C ALA A 397 18.88 20.82 -7.37
N ALA A 398 18.73 21.51 -6.25
CA ALA A 398 18.65 20.91 -4.91
C ALA A 398 17.58 19.83 -4.81
N ASP A 399 16.33 20.14 -5.13
CA ASP A 399 15.20 19.22 -4.97
C ASP A 399 15.30 17.98 -5.87
N LYS A 400 15.66 18.18 -7.14
CA LYS A 400 15.84 17.08 -8.10
C LYS A 400 16.98 16.15 -7.67
N THR A 401 18.08 16.75 -7.19
CA THR A 401 19.27 16.01 -6.75
C THR A 401 18.98 15.20 -5.49
N ARG A 402 18.25 15.74 -4.51
CA ARG A 402 17.83 15.03 -3.31
C ARG A 402 16.89 13.85 -3.66
N LYS A 403 15.90 14.07 -4.52
CA LYS A 403 14.99 13.00 -4.99
C LYS A 403 15.76 11.87 -5.71
N ALA A 404 16.67 12.24 -6.62
CA ALA A 404 17.48 11.25 -7.34
C ALA A 404 18.41 10.46 -6.41
N LEU A 405 19.04 11.12 -5.43
CA LEU A 405 19.89 10.44 -4.45
C LEU A 405 19.09 9.55 -3.50
N SER A 406 17.84 9.90 -3.20
CA SER A 406 16.92 9.06 -2.44
C SER A 406 16.66 7.71 -3.14
N GLU A 407 16.40 7.75 -4.44
CA GLU A 407 16.23 6.53 -5.24
C GLU A 407 17.52 5.70 -5.27
N LEU A 408 18.66 6.34 -5.46
CA LEU A 408 19.98 5.67 -5.41
C LEU A 408 20.25 5.04 -4.03
N ARG A 409 19.90 5.72 -2.95
CA ARG A 409 20.03 5.20 -1.59
C ARG A 409 19.21 3.94 -1.39
N LEU A 410 17.96 3.93 -1.85
CA LEU A 410 17.08 2.76 -1.76
C LEU A 410 17.58 1.59 -2.62
N GLU A 411 18.09 1.87 -3.83
CA GLU A 411 18.71 0.88 -4.70
C GLU A 411 19.95 0.26 -4.04
N MET A 412 20.83 1.09 -3.47
CA MET A 412 22.01 0.61 -2.73
C MET A 412 21.62 -0.20 -1.50
N GLY A 413 20.60 0.24 -0.75
CA GLY A 413 20.05 -0.53 0.36
C GLY A 413 19.52 -1.90 -0.04
N ALA A 414 18.91 -2.01 -1.22
CA ALA A 414 18.47 -3.29 -1.78
C ALA A 414 19.65 -4.18 -2.20
N ARG A 415 20.61 -3.64 -2.98
CA ARG A 415 21.81 -4.39 -3.44
C ARG A 415 22.68 -4.91 -2.30
N LEU A 416 22.74 -4.17 -1.21
CA LEU A 416 23.51 -4.53 -0.01
C LEU A 416 22.70 -5.38 1.00
N GLY A 417 21.45 -5.75 0.69
CA GLY A 417 20.60 -6.56 1.57
C GLY A 417 20.17 -5.85 2.87
N LEU A 418 20.24 -4.52 2.92
CA LEU A 418 19.93 -3.74 4.12
C LEU A 418 18.43 -3.54 4.34
N ARG A 419 17.62 -3.78 3.31
CA ARG A 419 16.15 -3.64 3.33
C ARG A 419 15.47 -4.95 3.73
N ASP A 420 15.85 -5.49 4.89
CA ASP A 420 15.26 -6.73 5.42
C ASP A 420 13.75 -6.55 5.66
N LYS A 421 12.94 -7.38 5.01
CA LYS A 421 11.47 -7.36 5.11
C LYS A 421 10.94 -7.81 6.47
N ASN A 422 11.75 -8.47 7.28
CA ASN A 422 11.39 -8.92 8.63
C ASN A 422 11.75 -7.89 9.72
N LYS A 423 12.44 -6.81 9.35
CA LYS A 423 12.74 -5.70 10.24
C LYS A 423 11.77 -4.55 9.98
N PHE A 424 11.24 -3.97 11.06
CA PHE A 424 10.31 -2.86 10.99
C PHE A 424 10.91 -1.65 11.68
N SER A 425 11.03 -0.55 10.94
CA SER A 425 11.42 0.76 11.45
C SER A 425 10.26 1.70 11.22
N CYS A 426 9.67 2.16 12.31
CA CYS A 426 8.49 3.02 12.34
C CYS A 426 8.89 4.41 12.84
N LEU A 427 8.36 5.47 12.23
CA LEU A 427 8.57 6.85 12.68
C LEU A 427 7.38 7.72 12.31
N TRP A 428 7.28 8.87 12.99
CA TRP A 428 6.43 9.97 12.57
C TRP A 428 7.25 10.99 11.80
N VAL A 429 6.72 11.47 10.68
CA VAL A 429 7.21 12.67 10.00
C VAL A 429 6.20 13.77 10.30
N ILE A 430 6.71 14.92 10.77
CA ILE A 430 5.92 16.05 11.25
C ILE A 430 6.43 17.36 10.65
N ASP A 431 5.72 18.45 10.89
CA ASP A 431 6.13 19.81 10.48
C ASP A 431 6.31 19.96 8.97
N PHE A 432 5.37 19.40 8.22
CA PHE A 432 5.29 19.58 6.77
C PHE A 432 5.07 21.04 6.37
N PRO A 433 5.46 21.48 5.16
CA PRO A 433 4.98 22.75 4.62
C PRO A 433 3.43 22.73 4.55
N LEU A 434 2.80 23.84 4.94
CA LEU A 434 1.34 23.99 4.81
C LEU A 434 0.93 24.14 3.35
N LEU A 435 1.71 24.92 2.61
CA LEU A 435 1.46 25.36 1.25
C LEU A 435 2.67 25.10 0.36
N GLU A 436 2.39 24.77 -0.89
CA GLU A 436 3.38 24.68 -1.96
C GLU A 436 2.96 25.57 -3.12
N TRP A 437 3.94 26.26 -3.75
CA TRP A 437 3.69 27.05 -4.93
C TRP A 437 3.67 26.16 -6.17
N ASN A 438 2.63 26.28 -6.99
CA ASN A 438 2.53 25.50 -8.22
C ASN A 438 3.04 26.31 -9.43
N ASP A 439 4.23 25.97 -9.91
CA ASP A 439 4.83 26.57 -11.12
C ASP A 439 4.27 25.98 -12.44
N GLY A 440 3.17 25.24 -12.38
CA GLY A 440 2.54 24.57 -13.54
C GLY A 440 2.87 23.09 -13.61
N ASP A 441 2.93 22.38 -12.49
CA ASP A 441 3.06 20.93 -12.47
C ASP A 441 1.92 20.28 -13.28
N PRO A 442 2.24 19.50 -14.34
CA PRO A 442 1.25 18.85 -15.17
C PRO A 442 0.39 17.79 -14.45
N ASN A 443 0.81 17.34 -13.27
CA ASN A 443 0.05 16.41 -12.44
C ASN A 443 -1.06 17.09 -11.62
N LEU A 444 -1.03 18.42 -11.50
CA LEU A 444 -2.06 19.22 -10.86
C LEU A 444 -3.02 19.79 -11.91
N LEU A 445 -4.21 20.18 -11.46
CA LEU A 445 -5.17 20.84 -12.36
C LEU A 445 -4.54 22.11 -12.95
N ALA A 446 -4.64 22.30 -14.25
CA ALA A 446 -4.09 23.46 -14.94
C ALA A 446 -4.59 24.80 -14.38
N SER A 447 -5.79 24.81 -13.78
CA SER A 447 -6.37 25.97 -13.08
C SER A 447 -5.62 26.40 -11.82
N LEU A 448 -4.71 25.56 -11.31
CA LEU A 448 -3.92 25.82 -10.10
C LEU A 448 -2.52 26.37 -10.40
N ALA A 449 -2.12 26.51 -11.67
CA ALA A 449 -0.84 27.06 -12.06
C ALA A 449 -0.69 28.52 -11.61
N GLY A 450 0.46 28.87 -11.07
CA GLY A 450 0.75 30.23 -10.54
C GLY A 450 -0.01 30.55 -9.24
N ARG A 451 -0.35 29.55 -8.41
CA ARG A 451 -1.05 29.71 -7.13
C ARG A 451 -0.45 28.83 -6.04
N TRP A 452 -0.72 29.21 -4.81
CA TRP A 452 -0.52 28.33 -3.67
C TRP A 452 -1.55 27.19 -3.70
N HIS A 453 -1.12 26.00 -3.35
CA HIS A 453 -1.99 24.87 -3.08
C HIS A 453 -1.64 24.26 -1.72
N ALA A 454 -2.61 23.64 -1.06
CA ALA A 454 -2.39 22.97 0.20
C ALA A 454 -1.58 21.68 -0.04
N LYS A 455 -0.52 21.47 0.74
CA LYS A 455 0.31 20.26 0.67
C LYS A 455 -0.50 18.99 0.99
N HIS A 456 -1.39 19.07 1.96
CA HIS A 456 -2.26 17.97 2.39
C HIS A 456 -3.73 18.24 2.03
N HIS A 457 -4.37 19.16 2.75
CA HIS A 457 -5.79 19.44 2.60
C HIS A 457 -6.10 20.90 2.98
N PRO A 458 -7.07 21.58 2.34
CA PRO A 458 -7.43 22.96 2.66
C PRO A 458 -7.89 23.20 4.11
N PHE A 459 -8.32 22.14 4.81
CA PHE A 459 -8.73 22.20 6.22
C PHE A 459 -7.60 21.90 7.21
N THR A 460 -6.36 21.70 6.74
CA THR A 460 -5.19 21.50 7.62
C THR A 460 -4.86 22.77 8.36
N SER A 461 -4.75 22.71 9.70
CA SER A 461 -4.36 23.84 10.53
C SER A 461 -2.87 24.14 10.35
N PRO A 462 -2.48 25.43 10.23
CA PRO A 462 -1.10 25.83 10.45
C PRO A 462 -0.67 25.54 11.89
N LYS A 463 0.63 25.42 12.12
CA LYS A 463 1.17 25.47 13.48
C LYS A 463 0.78 26.81 14.14
N PRO A 464 0.37 26.82 15.42
CA PRO A 464 -0.08 28.05 16.10
C PRO A 464 0.93 29.18 16.06
N GLU A 465 2.22 28.86 16.20
CA GLU A 465 3.31 29.81 16.17
C GLU A 465 3.54 30.45 14.79
N ASP A 466 3.13 29.77 13.71
CA ASP A 466 3.38 30.19 12.32
C ASP A 466 2.19 30.95 11.71
N ILE A 467 1.05 31.06 12.40
CA ILE A 467 -0.18 31.70 11.85
C ILE A 467 0.08 33.10 11.30
N LYS A 468 0.95 33.87 11.96
CA LYS A 468 1.30 35.24 11.53
C LYS A 468 2.05 35.28 10.20
N LEU A 469 2.73 34.17 9.83
CA LEU A 469 3.47 34.08 8.57
C LEU A 469 2.54 33.93 7.36
N LEU A 470 1.28 33.58 7.56
CA LEU A 470 0.29 33.48 6.47
C LEU A 470 0.14 34.79 5.68
N ASP A 471 0.37 35.94 6.31
CA ASP A 471 0.29 37.28 5.68
C ASP A 471 1.58 37.70 5.01
N SER A 472 2.73 37.24 5.48
CA SER A 472 4.07 37.75 5.06
C SER A 472 4.87 36.72 4.25
N SER A 473 4.82 35.45 4.61
CA SER A 473 5.65 34.40 4.05
C SER A 473 4.88 33.06 4.03
N PRO A 474 3.79 32.93 3.24
CA PRO A 474 2.92 31.74 3.27
C PRO A 474 3.66 30.42 3.01
N GLY A 475 4.74 30.44 2.21
CA GLY A 475 5.57 29.28 1.91
C GLY A 475 6.44 28.77 3.08
N GLU A 476 6.58 29.57 4.14
CA GLU A 476 7.35 29.19 5.35
C GLU A 476 6.47 28.65 6.46
N VAL A 477 5.14 28.67 6.28
CA VAL A 477 4.18 28.20 7.27
C VAL A 477 4.21 26.68 7.34
N ARG A 478 4.42 26.14 8.53
CA ARG A 478 4.35 24.70 8.78
C ARG A 478 2.91 24.27 9.05
N ALA A 479 2.57 23.13 8.51
CA ALA A 479 1.31 22.45 8.78
C ALA A 479 1.34 21.73 10.14
N ASN A 480 0.25 21.72 10.85
CA ASN A 480 0.02 20.84 11.99
C ASN A 480 -0.43 19.45 11.46
N ALA A 481 0.43 18.86 10.61
CA ALA A 481 0.24 17.61 9.91
C ALA A 481 1.31 16.60 10.27
N TYR A 482 0.99 15.33 10.11
CA TYR A 482 1.82 14.20 10.50
C TYR A 482 1.55 12.99 9.64
N ASP A 483 2.63 12.29 9.24
CA ASP A 483 2.55 11.01 8.52
C ASP A 483 3.26 9.92 9.31
N MET A 484 2.63 8.75 9.40
CA MET A 484 3.27 7.55 9.92
C MET A 484 3.96 6.81 8.80
N VAL A 485 5.26 6.64 8.95
CA VAL A 485 6.12 5.95 7.98
C VAL A 485 6.64 4.65 8.58
N ILE A 486 6.50 3.56 7.84
CA ILE A 486 7.05 2.26 8.20
C ILE A 486 7.85 1.72 7.02
N ASN A 487 9.14 1.44 7.23
CA ASN A 487 10.04 0.87 6.21
C ASN A 487 10.10 1.67 4.90
N GLY A 488 10.01 2.98 4.96
CA GLY A 488 10.03 3.83 3.77
C GLY A 488 8.69 3.94 3.03
N VAL A 489 7.60 3.50 3.67
CA VAL A 489 6.24 3.59 3.14
C VAL A 489 5.38 4.43 4.09
N GLU A 490 4.75 5.46 3.58
CA GLU A 490 3.69 6.19 4.27
C GLU A 490 2.48 5.24 4.44
N ILE A 491 2.19 4.88 5.67
CA ILE A 491 1.09 3.98 6.02
C ILE A 491 -0.18 4.74 6.33
N GLY A 492 -0.05 5.94 6.86
CA GLY A 492 -1.18 6.81 7.15
C GLY A 492 -0.72 8.21 7.44
N GLY A 493 -1.60 9.17 7.19
CA GLY A 493 -1.34 10.58 7.41
C GLY A 493 -2.59 11.32 7.83
N GLY A 494 -2.38 12.49 8.42
CA GLY A 494 -3.45 13.34 8.90
C GLY A 494 -2.98 14.68 9.40
N SER A 495 -3.89 15.44 10.00
CA SER A 495 -3.58 16.75 10.56
C SER A 495 -4.56 17.13 11.67
N ILE A 496 -4.20 18.14 12.43
CA ILE A 496 -5.16 18.94 13.17
C ILE A 496 -5.89 19.84 12.17
N ARG A 497 -7.21 19.99 12.35
CA ARG A 497 -8.08 20.72 11.42
C ARG A 497 -8.26 22.15 11.87
N ILE A 498 -8.46 23.05 10.92
CA ILE A 498 -8.96 24.39 11.21
C ILE A 498 -10.40 24.25 11.67
N HIS A 499 -10.71 24.77 12.85
CA HIS A 499 -12.07 24.83 13.40
C HIS A 499 -12.54 26.30 13.57
N ASN A 500 -11.63 27.25 13.41
CA ASN A 500 -11.93 28.68 13.42
C ASN A 500 -12.30 29.14 12.00
N LYS A 501 -13.52 29.71 11.84
CA LYS A 501 -14.05 30.14 10.55
C LYS A 501 -13.23 31.24 9.87
N ASP A 502 -12.67 32.18 10.65
CA ASP A 502 -11.92 33.30 10.09
C ASP A 502 -10.58 32.82 9.53
N LEU A 503 -9.92 31.92 10.25
CA LEU A 503 -8.70 31.25 9.77
C LEU A 503 -8.98 30.41 8.53
N GLN A 504 -10.12 29.70 8.47
CA GLN A 504 -10.51 28.92 7.30
C GLN A 504 -10.80 29.80 6.07
N ALA A 505 -11.49 30.94 6.29
CA ALA A 505 -11.72 31.91 5.22
C ALA A 505 -10.40 32.48 4.68
N LYS A 506 -9.44 32.78 5.56
CA LYS A 506 -8.10 33.23 5.20
C LYS A 506 -7.34 32.18 4.37
N MET A 507 -7.42 30.91 4.76
CA MET A 507 -6.82 29.82 4.00
C MET A 507 -7.39 29.70 2.59
N PHE A 508 -8.72 29.79 2.43
CA PHE A 508 -9.34 29.79 1.11
C PHE A 508 -8.91 30.98 0.24
N GLU A 509 -8.77 32.17 0.84
CA GLU A 509 -8.24 33.35 0.15
C GLU A 509 -6.82 33.11 -0.40
N ILE A 510 -5.92 32.57 0.43
CA ILE A 510 -4.53 32.25 0.04
C ILE A 510 -4.48 31.21 -1.07
N LEU A 511 -5.36 30.20 -1.01
CA LEU A 511 -5.52 29.18 -2.05
C LEU A 511 -6.19 29.69 -3.33
N GLY A 512 -6.61 30.97 -3.34
CA GLY A 512 -7.21 31.63 -4.51
C GLY A 512 -8.67 31.27 -4.77
N PHE A 513 -9.40 30.76 -3.76
CA PHE A 513 -10.85 30.61 -3.85
C PHE A 513 -11.53 31.98 -3.73
N THR A 514 -12.52 32.23 -4.58
CA THR A 514 -13.46 33.33 -4.33
C THR A 514 -14.39 32.92 -3.19
N LYS A 515 -15.05 33.92 -2.54
CA LYS A 515 -16.05 33.62 -1.51
C LYS A 515 -17.19 32.75 -2.04
N GLU A 516 -17.55 32.95 -3.31
CA GLU A 516 -18.59 32.18 -3.98
C GLU A 516 -18.14 30.73 -4.23
N ASP A 517 -16.91 30.52 -4.71
CA ASP A 517 -16.35 29.18 -4.92
C ASP A 517 -16.26 28.40 -3.60
N ALA A 518 -15.73 29.03 -2.54
CA ALA A 518 -15.65 28.44 -1.21
C ALA A 518 -17.05 28.08 -0.66
N GLN A 519 -18.03 28.97 -0.82
CA GLN A 519 -19.40 28.71 -0.40
C GLN A 519 -20.06 27.60 -1.24
N ASN A 520 -19.82 27.58 -2.56
CA ASN A 520 -20.38 26.55 -3.43
C ASN A 520 -19.80 25.16 -3.16
N GLN A 521 -18.50 25.07 -2.88
CA GLN A 521 -17.84 23.77 -2.65
C GLN A 521 -17.96 23.30 -1.21
N PHE A 522 -17.72 24.18 -0.23
CA PHE A 522 -17.56 23.84 1.19
C PHE A 522 -18.56 24.55 2.12
N GLY A 523 -19.54 25.29 1.56
CA GLY A 523 -20.47 26.10 2.34
C GLY A 523 -21.22 25.30 3.41
N PHE A 524 -21.57 24.05 3.13
CA PHE A 524 -22.22 23.17 4.11
C PHE A 524 -21.35 22.92 5.36
N LEU A 525 -20.03 22.78 5.19
CA LEU A 525 -19.09 22.59 6.30
C LEU A 525 -18.81 23.92 7.01
N MET A 526 -18.62 25.00 6.24
CA MET A 526 -18.44 26.35 6.81
C MET A 526 -19.65 26.78 7.64
N ASN A 527 -20.84 26.51 7.15
CA ASN A 527 -22.09 26.77 7.88
C ASN A 527 -22.19 25.93 9.17
N ALA A 528 -21.74 24.67 9.13
CA ALA A 528 -21.72 23.84 10.34
C ALA A 528 -20.78 24.40 11.41
N PHE A 529 -19.64 24.98 11.02
CA PHE A 529 -18.71 25.61 11.97
C PHE A 529 -19.30 26.82 12.71
N GLU A 530 -20.30 27.48 12.14
CA GLU A 530 -21.06 28.56 12.82
C GLU A 530 -21.79 28.06 14.09
N PHE A 531 -22.07 26.76 14.17
CA PHE A 531 -22.78 26.16 15.32
C PHE A 531 -21.81 25.56 16.36
N GLY A 532 -20.53 25.89 16.30
CA GLY A 532 -19.53 25.50 17.30
C GLY A 532 -18.78 24.21 16.96
N ALA A 533 -17.80 24.32 16.07
CA ALA A 533 -16.86 23.23 15.79
C ALA A 533 -15.84 23.09 16.93
N PRO A 534 -15.65 21.90 17.52
CA PRO A 534 -14.59 21.69 18.49
C PRO A 534 -13.21 21.69 17.81
N PRO A 535 -12.10 21.95 18.54
CA PRO A 535 -10.78 21.56 18.08
C PRO A 535 -10.80 20.06 17.76
N HIS A 536 -10.34 19.67 16.57
CA HIS A 536 -10.37 18.27 16.15
C HIS A 536 -9.21 17.94 15.21
N GLY A 537 -8.91 16.67 15.13
CA GLY A 537 -7.88 16.13 14.24
C GLY A 537 -8.07 14.64 14.01
N GLY A 538 -7.40 14.11 13.02
CA GLY A 538 -7.54 12.71 12.68
C GLY A 538 -6.45 12.20 11.78
N LEU A 539 -6.58 10.93 11.44
CA LEU A 539 -5.63 10.23 10.60
C LEU A 539 -6.35 9.18 9.76
N ALA A 540 -5.89 8.97 8.55
CA ALA A 540 -6.36 7.89 7.69
C ALA A 540 -5.20 6.94 7.37
N PHE A 541 -5.35 5.65 7.67
CA PHE A 541 -4.41 4.63 7.24
C PHE A 541 -4.81 4.07 5.86
N GLY A 542 -3.85 3.95 4.96
CA GLY A 542 -4.00 3.18 3.74
C GLY A 542 -4.06 1.67 4.08
N PHE A 543 -5.27 1.13 4.26
CA PHE A 543 -5.44 -0.24 4.74
C PHE A 543 -4.82 -1.28 3.81
N ASP A 544 -4.87 -1.06 2.49
CA ASP A 544 -4.25 -1.94 1.51
C ASP A 544 -2.72 -1.94 1.63
N ARG A 545 -2.10 -0.77 1.86
CA ARG A 545 -0.66 -0.62 2.13
C ARG A 545 -0.27 -1.29 3.46
N LEU A 546 -1.07 -1.12 4.50
CA LEU A 546 -0.86 -1.78 5.78
C LEU A 546 -0.87 -3.30 5.61
N CYS A 547 -1.83 -3.85 4.86
CA CYS A 547 -1.90 -5.28 4.57
C CYS A 547 -0.66 -5.76 3.79
N SER A 548 -0.21 -5.03 2.77
CA SER A 548 0.97 -5.42 1.98
C SER A 548 2.25 -5.38 2.81
N LEU A 549 2.41 -4.37 3.66
CA LEU A 549 3.53 -4.29 4.61
C LEU A 549 3.56 -5.48 5.57
N PHE A 550 2.43 -5.81 6.18
CA PHE A 550 2.31 -6.96 7.07
C PHE A 550 2.49 -8.29 6.34
N GLY A 551 2.09 -8.39 5.08
CA GLY A 551 2.27 -9.58 4.26
C GLY A 551 3.66 -9.70 3.61
N GLY A 552 4.50 -8.64 3.67
CA GLY A 552 5.84 -8.63 3.08
C GLY A 552 5.85 -8.58 1.54
N SER A 553 4.76 -8.09 0.91
CA SER A 553 4.66 -7.87 -0.53
C SER A 553 4.79 -6.38 -0.87
N ASP A 554 5.36 -6.10 -2.03
CA ASP A 554 5.47 -4.73 -2.55
C ASP A 554 4.22 -4.31 -3.36
N SER A 555 3.28 -5.25 -3.57
CA SER A 555 2.03 -5.01 -4.32
C SER A 555 0.80 -5.11 -3.42
N ILE A 556 -0.01 -4.05 -3.39
CA ILE A 556 -1.29 -4.04 -2.66
C ILE A 556 -2.33 -4.98 -3.31
N ARG A 557 -2.20 -5.29 -4.61
CA ARG A 557 -3.14 -6.14 -5.36
C ARG A 557 -3.24 -7.55 -4.81
N ASP A 558 -2.17 -8.05 -4.18
CA ASP A 558 -2.15 -9.38 -3.57
C ASP A 558 -3.09 -9.49 -2.36
N PHE A 559 -3.47 -8.34 -1.77
CA PHE A 559 -4.34 -8.24 -0.58
C PHE A 559 -5.76 -7.76 -0.91
N ILE A 560 -6.08 -7.57 -2.19
CA ILE A 560 -7.40 -7.19 -2.68
C ILE A 560 -8.00 -8.41 -3.40
N ALA A 561 -9.24 -8.78 -3.04
CA ALA A 561 -9.87 -9.95 -3.61
C ALA A 561 -10.00 -9.83 -5.14
N PHE A 562 -10.49 -8.70 -5.64
CA PHE A 562 -10.71 -8.42 -7.06
C PHE A 562 -10.09 -7.06 -7.43
N PRO A 563 -8.74 -7.01 -7.63
CA PRO A 563 -8.06 -5.76 -8.00
C PRO A 563 -8.23 -5.45 -9.48
N LYS A 564 -8.05 -4.18 -9.84
CA LYS A 564 -7.91 -3.76 -11.23
C LYS A 564 -6.46 -3.91 -11.71
N ASN A 565 -6.29 -4.12 -13.02
CA ASN A 565 -4.97 -4.18 -13.65
C ASN A 565 -4.32 -2.79 -13.78
N ASN A 566 -3.12 -2.72 -14.36
CA ASN A 566 -2.39 -1.45 -14.53
C ASN A 566 -3.09 -0.44 -15.46
N ALA A 567 -4.04 -0.90 -16.30
CA ALA A 567 -4.86 -0.05 -17.15
C ALA A 567 -6.19 0.37 -16.49
N GLY A 568 -6.38 0.11 -15.19
CA GLY A 568 -7.60 0.44 -14.46
C GLY A 568 -8.80 -0.46 -14.77
N ARG A 569 -8.58 -1.60 -15.44
CA ARG A 569 -9.66 -2.50 -15.83
C ARG A 569 -9.78 -3.69 -14.87
N ASP A 570 -11.02 -4.07 -14.59
CA ASP A 570 -11.33 -5.40 -14.10
C ASP A 570 -11.54 -6.33 -15.30
N VAL A 571 -10.52 -7.16 -15.58
CA VAL A 571 -10.53 -8.06 -16.75
C VAL A 571 -11.37 -9.31 -16.53
N MET A 572 -11.87 -9.57 -15.31
CA MET A 572 -12.73 -10.70 -15.02
C MET A 572 -14.19 -10.40 -15.38
N ILE A 573 -14.67 -9.19 -15.07
CA ILE A 573 -16.05 -8.77 -15.35
C ILE A 573 -16.13 -7.76 -16.51
N ASP A 574 -15.00 -7.50 -17.18
CA ASP A 574 -14.86 -6.55 -18.28
C ASP A 574 -15.36 -5.12 -17.96
N SER A 575 -14.89 -4.58 -16.82
CA SER A 575 -15.23 -3.22 -16.36
C SER A 575 -14.01 -2.29 -16.50
N PRO A 576 -14.18 -0.99 -16.94
CA PRO A 576 -15.43 -0.37 -17.38
C PRO A 576 -15.91 -0.89 -18.74
N SER A 577 -17.22 -0.87 -18.94
CA SER A 577 -17.90 -1.31 -20.17
C SER A 577 -18.87 -0.24 -20.67
N ALA A 578 -19.29 -0.34 -21.92
CA ALA A 578 -20.33 0.49 -22.47
C ALA A 578 -21.68 0.21 -21.79
N ILE A 579 -22.52 1.22 -21.68
CA ILE A 579 -23.93 1.09 -21.28
C ILE A 579 -24.82 1.27 -22.50
N SER A 580 -26.08 0.82 -22.41
CA SER A 580 -27.02 0.87 -23.53
C SER A 580 -27.46 2.32 -23.86
N ASP A 581 -27.84 2.57 -25.11
CA ASP A 581 -28.39 3.86 -25.52
C ASP A 581 -29.66 4.21 -24.74
N GLU A 582 -30.46 3.22 -24.36
CA GLU A 582 -31.63 3.41 -23.53
C GLU A 582 -31.25 3.99 -22.16
N GLN A 583 -30.24 3.43 -21.50
CA GLN A 583 -29.71 3.96 -20.24
C GLN A 583 -29.11 5.36 -20.38
N LEU A 584 -28.39 5.63 -21.49
CA LEU A 584 -27.86 6.98 -21.78
C LEU A 584 -28.97 8.00 -21.94
N ASN A 585 -30.05 7.62 -22.66
CA ASN A 585 -31.22 8.48 -22.85
C ASN A 585 -31.96 8.76 -21.54
N GLU A 586 -32.13 7.73 -20.68
CA GLU A 586 -32.73 7.90 -19.33
C GLU A 586 -31.91 8.81 -18.42
N LEU A 587 -30.61 8.87 -18.63
CA LEU A 587 -29.66 9.72 -17.88
C LEU A 587 -29.47 11.10 -18.52
N HIS A 588 -30.07 11.37 -19.66
CA HIS A 588 -29.88 12.59 -20.46
C HIS A 588 -28.40 12.87 -20.81
N ILE A 589 -27.62 11.81 -21.15
CA ILE A 589 -26.18 11.86 -21.42
C ILE A 589 -25.90 11.50 -22.88
N LEU A 590 -25.00 12.24 -23.52
CA LEU A 590 -24.45 11.91 -24.81
C LEU A 590 -22.96 11.59 -24.69
N VAL A 591 -22.55 10.44 -25.23
CA VAL A 591 -21.15 10.07 -25.35
C VAL A 591 -20.57 10.72 -26.59
N LYS A 592 -19.60 11.62 -26.42
CA LYS A 592 -18.86 12.19 -27.54
C LYS A 592 -17.87 11.15 -28.07
N GLU A 593 -18.07 10.67 -29.29
CA GLU A 593 -17.09 9.82 -29.94
C GLU A 593 -15.78 10.58 -30.16
N THR A 594 -14.71 10.11 -29.54
CA THR A 594 -13.36 10.53 -29.88
C THR A 594 -12.86 9.63 -31.01
N LYS A 595 -12.64 10.18 -32.18
CA LYS A 595 -11.89 9.48 -33.25
C LYS A 595 -10.54 9.06 -32.64
N LYS A 596 -10.32 7.74 -32.55
CA LYS A 596 -9.02 7.17 -32.15
C LYS A 596 -7.99 7.46 -33.22
#